data_c132a0a96bb553cd6ffdeec5c5ab3fd0
#
_entry.id   c132a0a96bb553cd6ffdeec5c5ab3fd0
#
_cell.length_a   1.000
_cell.length_b   1.000
_cell.length_c   1.000
_cell.angle_alpha   90.00
_cell.angle_beta   90.00
_cell.angle_gamma   90.00
#
_symmetry.space_group_name_H-M   'P 1'
#
loop_
_entity.id
_entity.type
_entity.pdbx_description
1 polymer ?
#
loop_
_entity_poly.entity_id
_entity_poly.type
_entity_poly.pdbx_seq_one_letter_code
_entity_poly.pdbx_strand_id
1 'polypeptide(L)'
;DDVYATIKGRLLSMTEHTHERDIMERLEIKIRPFTKELRYYFTGKTTIDTDSDFIVFNIKELMNADNNIRNALFFNILKYAWGLCLNRDVDTAFFVDEAHVLLAGNNALGAEFLSQVQRRARKYNTGSIIITQQPSDFADPTVITHGKAIFDNASYYLVMGLKKQAVTD
;
A
#
# COMPACT_ATOMS: atom_id res chain seq x y z
N ASP A 1 -14.13 -15.00 4.70
CA ASP A 1 -15.53 -15.49 4.60
C ASP A 1 -16.38 -15.07 5.82
N ASP A 2 -15.82 -15.04 7.02
CA ASP A 2 -16.58 -14.75 8.26
C ASP A 2 -17.12 -13.31 8.30
N VAL A 3 -16.33 -12.33 7.86
CA VAL A 3 -16.75 -10.92 7.82
C VAL A 3 -17.93 -10.74 6.86
N TYR A 4 -17.87 -11.32 5.68
CA TYR A 4 -18.94 -11.23 4.68
C TYR A 4 -20.22 -11.92 5.18
N ALA A 5 -20.10 -13.10 5.78
CA ALA A 5 -21.23 -13.82 6.37
C ALA A 5 -21.88 -13.02 7.50
N THR A 6 -21.09 -12.36 8.35
CA THR A 6 -21.57 -11.48 9.41
C THR A 6 -22.34 -10.28 8.88
N ILE A 7 -21.78 -9.58 7.87
CA ILE A 7 -22.47 -8.44 7.22
C ILE A 7 -23.80 -8.88 6.63
N LYS A 8 -23.79 -10.00 5.90
CA LYS A 8 -25.00 -10.52 5.26
C LYS A 8 -26.05 -10.97 6.28
N GLY A 9 -25.62 -11.63 7.35
CA GLY A 9 -26.51 -12.03 8.46
C GLY A 9 -27.17 -10.81 9.11
N ARG A 10 -26.40 -9.73 9.36
CA ARG A 10 -26.92 -8.50 9.93
C ARG A 10 -27.90 -7.80 8.99
N LEU A 11 -27.61 -7.74 7.70
CA LEU A 11 -28.53 -7.16 6.68
C LEU A 11 -29.87 -7.91 6.65
N LEU A 12 -29.86 -9.24 6.77
CA LEU A 12 -31.09 -10.05 6.79
C LEU A 12 -31.93 -9.82 8.06
N SER A 13 -31.31 -9.43 9.16
CA SER A 13 -32.01 -9.11 10.42
C SER A 13 -32.58 -7.70 10.47
N MET A 14 -32.17 -6.81 9.56
CA MET A 14 -32.67 -5.44 9.49
C MET A 14 -33.94 -5.36 8.66
N THR A 15 -35.07 -5.12 9.30
CA THR A 15 -36.39 -5.02 8.64
C THR A 15 -36.74 -3.62 8.15
N GLU A 16 -36.12 -2.59 8.75
CA GLU A 16 -36.38 -1.19 8.41
C GLU A 16 -35.27 -0.59 7.54
N HIS A 17 -35.66 0.32 6.65
CA HIS A 17 -34.72 1.15 5.88
C HIS A 17 -34.14 2.25 6.76
N THR A 18 -33.01 1.97 7.38
CA THR A 18 -32.26 2.91 8.21
C THR A 18 -30.98 3.32 7.51
N HIS A 19 -30.38 4.43 7.91
CA HIS A 19 -29.07 4.85 7.44
C HIS A 19 -27.97 3.77 7.68
N GLU A 20 -28.08 3.02 8.78
CA GLU A 20 -27.20 1.89 9.06
C GLU A 20 -27.33 0.79 7.99
N ARG A 21 -28.56 0.48 7.57
CA ARG A 21 -28.81 -0.51 6.51
C ARG A 21 -28.18 -0.07 5.19
N ASP A 22 -28.30 1.18 4.79
CA ASP A 22 -27.68 1.70 3.57
C ASP A 22 -26.16 1.56 3.59
N ILE A 23 -25.53 1.84 4.74
CA ILE A 23 -24.08 1.66 4.92
C ILE A 23 -23.70 0.18 4.76
N MET A 24 -24.44 -0.72 5.39
CA MET A 24 -24.18 -2.16 5.35
C MET A 24 -24.38 -2.74 3.95
N GLU A 25 -25.38 -2.28 3.19
CA GLU A 25 -25.61 -2.67 1.79
C GLU A 25 -24.44 -2.24 0.90
N ARG A 26 -23.97 -0.99 1.05
CA ARG A 26 -22.79 -0.50 0.33
C ARG A 26 -21.52 -1.28 0.69
N LEU A 27 -21.35 -1.66 1.94
CA LEU A 27 -20.23 -2.45 2.40
C LEU A 27 -20.29 -3.87 1.82
N GLU A 28 -21.47 -4.49 1.82
CA GLU A 28 -21.69 -5.82 1.23
C GLU A 28 -21.33 -5.83 -0.26
N ILE A 29 -21.80 -4.84 -1.03
CA ILE A 29 -21.50 -4.71 -2.46
C ILE A 29 -19.99 -4.60 -2.69
N LYS A 30 -19.28 -3.81 -1.87
CA LYS A 30 -17.83 -3.62 -2.01
C LYS A 30 -17.01 -4.85 -1.63
N ILE A 31 -17.45 -5.62 -0.64
CA ILE A 31 -16.71 -6.81 -0.14
C ILE A 31 -17.03 -8.06 -0.96
N ARG A 32 -18.23 -8.16 -1.54
CA ARG A 32 -18.68 -9.33 -2.30
C ARG A 32 -17.67 -9.84 -3.34
N PRO A 33 -17.06 -9.00 -4.19
CA PRO A 33 -16.08 -9.47 -5.17
C PRO A 33 -14.91 -10.23 -4.52
N PHE A 34 -14.42 -9.76 -3.38
CA PHE A 34 -13.29 -10.38 -2.67
C PHE A 34 -13.61 -11.74 -2.04
N THR A 35 -14.88 -12.04 -1.82
CA THR A 35 -15.32 -13.32 -1.26
C THR A 35 -15.84 -14.29 -2.30
N LYS A 36 -16.08 -13.84 -3.52
CA LYS A 36 -16.58 -14.63 -4.65
C LYS A 36 -15.57 -14.70 -5.78
N GLU A 37 -15.61 -13.72 -6.70
CA GLU A 37 -14.84 -13.72 -7.93
C GLU A 37 -13.33 -13.65 -7.68
N LEU A 38 -12.92 -12.85 -6.69
CA LEU A 38 -11.52 -12.64 -6.31
C LEU A 38 -11.08 -13.51 -5.14
N ARG A 39 -11.91 -14.45 -4.71
CA ARG A 39 -11.66 -15.30 -3.53
C ARG A 39 -10.28 -15.95 -3.57
N TYR A 40 -9.84 -16.41 -4.71
CA TYR A 40 -8.56 -17.08 -4.88
C TYR A 40 -7.37 -16.22 -4.38
N TYR A 41 -7.45 -14.91 -4.54
CA TYR A 41 -6.39 -13.98 -4.13
C TYR A 41 -6.44 -13.61 -2.64
N PHE A 42 -7.59 -13.76 -1.98
CA PHE A 42 -7.81 -13.20 -0.65
C PHE A 42 -8.21 -14.23 0.42
N THR A 43 -8.34 -15.50 0.07
CA THR A 43 -8.66 -16.56 1.03
C THR A 43 -7.57 -17.62 1.04
N GLY A 44 -7.29 -18.14 2.22
CA GLY A 44 -6.28 -19.17 2.44
C GLY A 44 -5.35 -18.84 3.59
N LYS A 45 -4.43 -19.75 3.85
CA LYS A 45 -3.35 -19.50 4.81
C LYS A 45 -2.28 -18.65 4.16
N THR A 46 -1.65 -17.78 4.92
CA THR A 46 -0.46 -17.04 4.49
C THR A 46 0.64 -18.02 4.10
N THR A 47 1.17 -17.86 2.90
CA THR A 47 2.24 -18.71 2.33
C THR A 47 3.60 -18.01 2.35
N ILE A 48 3.66 -16.78 2.88
CA ILE A 48 4.90 -16.01 2.97
C ILE A 48 5.71 -16.58 4.14
N ASP A 49 6.95 -16.98 3.86
CA ASP A 49 7.92 -17.30 4.88
C ASP A 49 8.41 -16.00 5.54
N THR A 50 8.16 -15.87 6.82
CA THR A 50 8.47 -14.68 7.63
C THR A 50 9.68 -14.83 8.50
N ASP A 51 10.30 -16.01 8.51
CA ASP A 51 11.44 -16.33 9.37
C ASP A 51 12.79 -15.91 8.75
N SER A 52 12.75 -15.30 7.55
CA SER A 52 13.92 -14.80 6.86
C SER A 52 14.24 -13.35 7.25
N ASP A 53 15.53 -13.08 7.49
CA ASP A 53 16.03 -11.72 7.70
C ASP A 53 16.01 -10.85 6.43
N PHE A 54 15.80 -11.46 5.26
CA PHE A 54 15.73 -10.79 3.98
C PHE A 54 14.48 -11.24 3.20
N ILE A 55 13.51 -10.33 3.08
CA ILE A 55 12.23 -10.61 2.44
C ILE A 55 12.06 -9.69 1.23
N VAL A 56 11.76 -10.26 0.07
CA VAL A 56 11.49 -9.52 -1.17
C VAL A 56 10.08 -9.78 -1.65
N PHE A 57 9.31 -8.72 -1.84
CA PHE A 57 8.00 -8.76 -2.49
C PHE A 57 8.15 -8.38 -3.96
N ASN A 58 8.14 -9.36 -4.86
CA ASN A 58 8.11 -9.09 -6.29
C ASN A 58 6.68 -8.78 -6.73
N ILE A 59 6.44 -7.53 -7.06
CA ILE A 59 5.10 -7.01 -7.41
C ILE A 59 4.89 -6.88 -8.93
N LYS A 60 5.82 -7.34 -9.76
CA LYS A 60 5.79 -7.17 -11.22
C LYS A 60 4.50 -7.71 -11.84
N GLU A 61 4.11 -8.92 -11.48
CA GLU A 61 2.88 -9.54 -12.01
C GLU A 61 1.61 -8.82 -11.53
N LEU A 62 1.67 -8.24 -10.34
CA LEU A 62 0.56 -7.48 -9.77
C LEU A 62 0.25 -6.21 -10.58
N MET A 63 1.23 -5.66 -11.29
CA MET A 63 1.04 -4.48 -12.14
C MET A 63 0.09 -4.72 -13.32
N ASN A 64 -0.04 -5.98 -13.75
CA ASN A 64 -0.92 -6.39 -14.84
C ASN A 64 -2.34 -6.74 -14.36
N ALA A 65 -2.57 -6.77 -13.04
CA ALA A 65 -3.86 -7.09 -12.46
C ALA A 65 -4.85 -5.91 -12.58
N ASP A 66 -6.14 -6.21 -12.48
CA ASP A 66 -7.20 -5.20 -12.34
C ASP A 66 -6.89 -4.25 -11.19
N ASN A 67 -7.27 -2.97 -11.33
CA ASN A 67 -6.97 -1.91 -10.37
C ASN A 67 -7.45 -2.24 -8.95
N ASN A 68 -8.60 -2.88 -8.80
CA ASN A 68 -9.14 -3.21 -7.47
C ASN A 68 -8.31 -4.30 -6.80
N ILE A 69 -7.94 -5.34 -7.56
CA ILE A 69 -7.07 -6.43 -7.09
C ILE A 69 -5.71 -5.86 -6.73
N ARG A 70 -5.12 -5.10 -7.64
CA ARG A 70 -3.81 -4.49 -7.48
C ARG A 70 -3.75 -3.64 -6.20
N ASN A 71 -4.69 -2.70 -6.04
CA ASN A 71 -4.71 -1.80 -4.88
C ASN A 71 -4.90 -2.57 -3.56
N ALA A 72 -5.77 -3.58 -3.53
CA ALA A 72 -6.01 -4.38 -2.33
C ALA A 72 -4.78 -5.21 -1.95
N LEU A 73 -4.13 -5.88 -2.92
CA LEU A 73 -2.92 -6.66 -2.67
C LEU A 73 -1.73 -5.76 -2.31
N PHE A 74 -1.56 -4.62 -2.97
CA PHE A 74 -0.57 -3.62 -2.57
C PHE A 74 -0.74 -3.19 -1.13
N PHE A 75 -1.96 -2.83 -0.75
CA PHE A 75 -2.23 -2.42 0.62
C PHE A 75 -1.85 -3.52 1.63
N ASN A 76 -2.18 -4.77 1.33
CA ASN A 76 -1.82 -5.91 2.19
C ASN A 76 -0.30 -6.08 2.29
N ILE A 77 0.43 -6.07 1.16
CA ILE A 77 1.89 -6.20 1.13
C ILE A 77 2.55 -5.06 1.92
N LEU A 78 2.15 -3.82 1.64
CA LEU A 78 2.75 -2.66 2.30
C LEU A 78 2.47 -2.65 3.81
N LYS A 79 1.26 -3.00 4.23
CA LYS A 79 0.89 -3.13 5.64
C LYS A 79 1.69 -4.22 6.34
N TYR A 80 1.85 -5.36 5.69
CA TYR A 80 2.63 -6.47 6.22
C TYR A 80 4.11 -6.09 6.36
N ALA A 81 4.73 -5.59 5.28
CA ALA A 81 6.12 -5.17 5.27
C ALA A 81 6.41 -4.09 6.34
N TRP A 82 5.52 -3.10 6.46
CA TRP A 82 5.62 -2.11 7.51
C TRP A 82 5.45 -2.70 8.90
N GLY A 83 4.56 -3.69 9.07
CA GLY A 83 4.38 -4.41 10.33
C GLY A 83 5.68 -5.03 10.84
N LEU A 84 6.49 -5.60 9.94
CA LEU A 84 7.81 -6.14 10.28
C LEU A 84 8.78 -5.05 10.77
N CYS A 85 8.68 -3.84 10.23
CA CYS A 85 9.52 -2.69 10.61
C CYS A 85 9.14 -2.07 11.98
N LEU A 86 8.04 -2.46 12.60
CA LEU A 86 7.59 -1.87 13.87
C LEU A 86 8.29 -2.43 15.09
N ASN A 87 9.08 -3.50 14.95
CA ASN A 87 9.87 -4.05 16.05
C ASN A 87 11.08 -3.14 16.32
N ARG A 88 11.12 -2.52 17.50
CA ARG A 88 12.19 -1.59 17.89
C ARG A 88 13.47 -2.27 18.39
N ASP A 89 13.39 -3.55 18.64
CA ASP A 89 14.54 -4.33 19.15
C ASP A 89 15.45 -4.79 18.02
N VAL A 90 15.04 -4.55 16.76
CA VAL A 90 15.77 -4.96 15.56
C VAL A 90 15.94 -3.77 14.64
N ASP A 91 17.16 -3.53 14.18
CA ASP A 91 17.43 -2.56 13.13
C ASP A 91 16.95 -3.12 11.78
N THR A 92 16.08 -2.36 11.11
CA THR A 92 15.44 -2.80 9.87
C THR A 92 15.74 -1.85 8.72
N ALA A 93 15.85 -2.37 7.51
CA ALA A 93 15.93 -1.57 6.30
C ALA A 93 14.72 -1.86 5.39
N PHE A 94 14.00 -0.81 5.03
CA PHE A 94 12.83 -0.89 4.16
C PHE A 94 13.15 -0.24 2.81
N PHE A 95 13.26 -1.08 1.78
CA PHE A 95 13.58 -0.66 0.42
C PHE A 95 12.32 -0.63 -0.43
N VAL A 96 12.14 0.45 -1.18
CA VAL A 96 11.11 0.56 -2.21
C VAL A 96 11.79 0.92 -3.52
N ASP A 97 11.93 -0.05 -4.40
CA ASP A 97 12.42 0.15 -5.75
C ASP A 97 11.30 0.55 -6.70
N GLU A 98 11.61 1.36 -7.69
CA GLU A 98 10.65 1.90 -8.65
C GLU A 98 9.43 2.56 -7.95
N ALA A 99 9.70 3.39 -6.97
CA ALA A 99 8.66 3.98 -6.11
C ALA A 99 7.59 4.76 -6.89
N HIS A 100 7.91 5.26 -8.09
CA HIS A 100 6.95 5.92 -8.99
C HIS A 100 5.75 5.03 -9.32
N VAL A 101 5.93 3.71 -9.33
CA VAL A 101 4.84 2.74 -9.57
C VAL A 101 3.75 2.82 -8.47
N LEU A 102 4.14 3.11 -7.24
CA LEU A 102 3.21 3.31 -6.12
C LEU A 102 2.45 4.64 -6.19
N LEU A 103 2.95 5.58 -6.99
CA LEU A 103 2.36 6.91 -7.17
C LEU A 103 1.50 6.98 -8.43
N ALA A 104 1.76 6.09 -9.41
CA ALA A 104 1.09 6.10 -10.70
C ALA A 104 -0.42 5.88 -10.58
N GLY A 105 -1.18 6.49 -11.51
CA GLY A 105 -2.63 6.27 -11.65
C GLY A 105 -3.46 6.81 -10.48
N ASN A 106 -3.09 7.93 -9.89
CA ASN A 106 -3.77 8.55 -8.75
C ASN A 106 -3.83 7.66 -7.51
N ASN A 107 -2.79 6.84 -7.29
CA ASN A 107 -2.72 5.97 -6.12
C ASN A 107 -2.34 6.76 -4.86
N ALA A 108 -3.30 7.54 -4.36
CA ALA A 108 -3.13 8.32 -3.13
C ALA A 108 -2.75 7.45 -1.92
N LEU A 109 -3.22 6.19 -1.87
CA LEU A 109 -2.90 5.27 -0.78
C LEU A 109 -1.41 4.88 -0.78
N GLY A 110 -0.81 4.64 -1.94
CA GLY A 110 0.62 4.35 -2.05
C GLY A 110 1.47 5.55 -1.62
N ALA A 111 1.13 6.74 -2.11
CA ALA A 111 1.81 7.99 -1.75
C ALA A 111 1.68 8.31 -0.25
N GLU A 112 0.49 8.18 0.32
CA GLU A 112 0.24 8.35 1.74
C GLU A 112 1.07 7.36 2.56
N PHE A 113 1.06 6.08 2.17
CA PHE A 113 1.83 5.05 2.85
C PHE A 113 3.33 5.39 2.88
N LEU A 114 3.93 5.71 1.72
CA LEU A 114 5.36 6.06 1.65
C LEU A 114 5.68 7.29 2.50
N SER A 115 4.83 8.31 2.50
CA SER A 115 5.02 9.50 3.33
C SER A 115 4.96 9.16 4.82
N GLN A 116 4.08 8.27 5.24
CA GLN A 116 3.98 7.80 6.62
C GLN A 116 5.22 6.99 7.03
N VAL A 117 5.73 6.12 6.16
CA VAL A 117 6.96 5.36 6.39
C VAL A 117 8.12 6.33 6.62
N GLN A 118 8.34 7.30 5.71
CA GLN A 118 9.42 8.27 5.84
C GLN A 118 9.36 9.08 7.13
N ARG A 119 8.19 9.51 7.55
CA ARG A 119 8.03 10.26 8.80
C ARG A 119 8.26 9.43 10.05
N ARG A 120 8.03 8.13 10.01
CA ARG A 120 7.97 7.26 11.19
C ARG A 120 9.13 6.28 11.31
N ALA A 121 9.81 5.96 10.22
CA ALA A 121 10.85 4.93 10.15
C ALA A 121 11.90 5.10 11.26
N ARG A 122 12.42 6.33 11.41
CA ARG A 122 13.44 6.66 12.45
C ARG A 122 12.99 6.33 13.88
N LYS A 123 11.68 6.41 14.18
CA LYS A 123 11.15 6.07 15.50
C LYS A 123 11.22 4.57 15.80
N TYR A 124 11.34 3.75 14.78
CA TYR A 124 11.34 2.28 14.87
C TYR A 124 12.68 1.66 14.45
N ASN A 125 13.77 2.41 14.53
CA ASN A 125 15.09 1.97 14.10
C ASN A 125 15.11 1.42 12.67
N THR A 126 14.27 1.99 11.81
CA THR A 126 14.12 1.56 10.41
C THR A 126 14.78 2.58 9.49
N GLY A 127 15.72 2.14 8.68
CA GLY A 127 16.22 2.88 7.51
C GLY A 127 15.23 2.74 6.37
N SER A 128 14.70 3.85 5.84
CA SER A 128 13.82 3.84 4.67
C SER A 128 14.56 4.35 3.44
N ILE A 129 14.64 3.52 2.41
CA ILE A 129 15.32 3.80 1.15
C ILE A 129 14.30 3.75 0.02
N ILE A 130 14.06 4.91 -0.61
CA ILE A 130 13.13 5.03 -1.73
C ILE A 130 13.94 5.30 -2.99
N ILE A 131 13.75 4.45 -4.00
CA ILE A 131 14.48 4.49 -5.26
C ILE A 131 13.49 4.80 -6.37
N THR A 132 13.80 5.78 -7.21
CA THR A 132 12.98 6.14 -8.37
C THR A 132 13.84 6.62 -9.53
N GLN A 133 13.39 6.37 -10.73
CA GLN A 133 13.96 6.92 -11.96
C GLN A 133 13.23 8.18 -12.42
N GLN A 134 12.06 8.49 -11.84
CA GLN A 134 11.18 9.60 -12.21
C GLN A 134 10.83 10.44 -10.98
N PRO A 135 11.71 11.34 -10.53
CA PRO A 135 11.42 12.22 -9.39
C PRO A 135 10.19 13.11 -9.60
N SER A 136 9.90 13.50 -10.86
CA SER A 136 8.73 14.31 -11.24
C SER A 136 7.39 13.69 -10.82
N ASP A 137 7.28 12.36 -10.71
CA ASP A 137 6.04 11.71 -10.30
C ASP A 137 5.64 12.06 -8.85
N PHE A 138 6.60 12.43 -8.03
CA PHE A 138 6.36 12.93 -6.68
C PHE A 138 5.81 14.37 -6.65
N ALA A 139 5.92 15.09 -7.75
CA ALA A 139 5.39 16.44 -7.91
C ALA A 139 4.02 16.49 -8.60
N ASP A 140 3.44 15.35 -8.96
CA ASP A 140 2.09 15.29 -9.52
C ASP A 140 1.07 15.92 -8.55
N PRO A 141 0.19 16.82 -9.05
CA PRO A 141 -0.79 17.53 -8.20
C PRO A 141 -1.63 16.64 -7.30
N THR A 142 -1.90 15.41 -7.71
CA THR A 142 -2.72 14.44 -6.96
C THR A 142 -2.02 13.86 -5.74
N VAL A 143 -0.69 13.83 -5.75
CA VAL A 143 0.15 13.24 -4.69
C VAL A 143 1.19 14.21 -4.14
N ILE A 144 1.23 15.45 -4.59
CA ILE A 144 2.27 16.44 -4.28
C ILE A 144 2.48 16.64 -2.76
N THR A 145 1.42 16.62 -1.97
CA THR A 145 1.51 16.77 -0.52
C THR A 145 2.29 15.61 0.11
N HIS A 146 2.07 14.40 -0.38
CA HIS A 146 2.78 13.20 0.08
C HIS A 146 4.19 13.15 -0.50
N GLY A 147 4.36 13.49 -1.78
CA GLY A 147 5.65 13.58 -2.44
C GLY A 147 6.58 14.54 -1.72
N LYS A 148 6.12 15.77 -1.45
CA LYS A 148 6.87 16.75 -0.66
C LYS A 148 7.26 16.21 0.71
N ALA A 149 6.34 15.55 1.41
CA ALA A 149 6.63 14.97 2.71
C ALA A 149 7.68 13.85 2.66
N ILE A 150 7.76 13.09 1.56
CA ILE A 150 8.79 12.08 1.36
C ILE A 150 10.16 12.77 1.23
N PHE A 151 10.26 13.79 0.39
CA PHE A 151 11.50 14.56 0.23
C PHE A 151 11.88 15.26 1.54
N ASP A 152 11.03 16.05 2.15
CA ASP A 152 11.33 16.84 3.35
C ASP A 152 11.80 15.97 4.54
N ASN A 153 11.43 14.69 4.60
CA ASN A 153 11.84 13.76 5.66
C ASN A 153 13.05 12.88 5.28
N ALA A 154 13.57 12.97 4.06
CA ALA A 154 14.78 12.27 3.67
C ALA A 154 16.02 12.94 4.28
N SER A 155 16.90 12.16 4.90
CA SER A 155 18.16 12.66 5.46
C SER A 155 19.27 12.75 4.41
N TYR A 156 19.19 11.96 3.36
CA TYR A 156 20.19 11.86 2.30
C TYR A 156 19.53 11.73 0.94
N TYR A 157 20.16 12.33 -0.06
CA TYR A 157 19.81 12.20 -1.47
C TYR A 157 20.99 11.63 -2.22
N LEU A 158 20.80 10.48 -2.86
CA LEU A 158 21.78 9.86 -3.73
C LEU A 158 21.33 10.03 -5.17
N VAL A 159 22.03 10.91 -5.90
CA VAL A 159 21.74 11.20 -7.32
C VAL A 159 22.76 10.46 -8.17
N MET A 160 22.28 9.53 -9.00
CA MET A 160 23.06 8.80 -9.98
C MET A 160 22.85 9.38 -11.39
N GLY A 161 23.41 8.78 -12.43
CA GLY A 161 23.30 9.26 -13.80
C GLY A 161 21.86 9.48 -14.26
N LEU A 162 21.42 10.74 -14.24
CA LEU A 162 20.09 11.14 -14.68
C LEU A 162 20.06 11.37 -16.20
N LYS A 163 18.93 11.07 -16.84
CA LYS A 163 18.65 11.51 -18.21
C LYS A 163 18.49 13.04 -18.23
N LYS A 164 18.87 13.68 -19.33
CA LYS A 164 18.81 15.16 -19.49
C LYS A 164 17.47 15.79 -19.03
N GLN A 165 16.37 15.11 -19.22
CA GLN A 165 15.02 15.59 -18.89
C GLN A 165 14.76 15.64 -17.37
N ALA A 166 15.39 14.79 -16.58
CA ALA A 166 15.23 14.73 -15.12
C ALA A 166 16.13 15.73 -14.35
N VAL A 167 16.94 16.52 -15.06
CA VAL A 167 17.86 17.53 -14.47
C VAL A 167 17.23 18.92 -14.48
N THR A 168 16.16 19.13 -15.25
CA THR A 168 15.51 20.45 -15.46
C THR A 168 14.24 20.64 -14.62
N ASP A 169 13.74 19.60 -13.99
CA ASP A 169 12.60 19.61 -13.07
C ASP A 169 13.09 19.53 -11.59
#